data_6a8e489a68721ecef3f1c2b4dce3e628
#
_entry.id   6a8e489a68721ecef3f1c2b4dce3e628
#
_cell.length_a   1.000
_cell.length_b   1.000
_cell.length_c   1.000
_cell.angle_alpha   90.00
_cell.angle_beta   90.00
_cell.angle_gamma   90.00
#
_symmetry.space_group_name_H-M   'P 1'
#
loop_
_entity.id
_entity.type
_entity.pdbx_description
1 polymer ?
#
loop_
_entity_poly.entity_id
_entity_poly.type
_entity_poly.pdbx_seq_one_letter_code
_entity_poly.pdbx_strand_id
1 'polypeptide(L)'
;MTLRVLVVESSPEEVLFLQEVLADLDGSREWTQWTHLETLFATSWAEAEKMLAVERLDVVVLDLDLSDVQGPDTFRRYQSIAADVPVVLMVQNEAELPLAEHLLRQGAQDFLVWSDVDCAPLARAMRNAIDRHRLLAATRATSMVDSLTGLLSRDAFLLLAERDRHIAESMHRRQLLVLAEPRTGARDEHQRDLQMVDAAEQLRSIAGATDLLARVGLAHLAISVLDSDKESAEEIFARLQESADKHRIALGAAVYDPHRPMDLEHLLEQAALDLHPLTAAN
;
A
#
# COMPACT_ATOMS: atom_id res chain seq x y z
N MET A 1 -4.85 -25.55 -0.93
CA MET A 1 -4.41 -24.15 -1.17
C MET A 1 -2.91 -24.12 -1.05
N THR A 2 -2.17 -23.70 -2.08
CA THR A 2 -0.72 -23.52 -2.03
C THR A 2 -0.41 -22.23 -1.29
N LEU A 3 0.54 -22.24 -0.37
CA LEU A 3 1.05 -21.06 0.32
C LEU A 3 2.44 -20.73 -0.25
N ARG A 4 2.64 -19.50 -0.69
CA ARG A 4 3.92 -19.00 -1.21
C ARG A 4 4.64 -18.20 -0.13
N VAL A 5 5.78 -18.71 0.30
CA VAL A 5 6.59 -18.16 1.40
C VAL A 5 7.92 -17.67 0.86
N LEU A 6 8.28 -16.41 1.14
CA LEU A 6 9.64 -15.93 0.94
C LEU A 6 10.36 -15.93 2.29
N VAL A 7 11.49 -16.59 2.35
CA VAL A 7 12.42 -16.54 3.48
C VAL A 7 13.59 -15.64 3.11
N VAL A 8 13.86 -14.65 3.94
CA VAL A 8 14.97 -13.72 3.77
C VAL A 8 15.94 -13.93 4.93
N GLU A 9 17.06 -14.60 4.65
CA GLU A 9 18.04 -15.04 5.65
C GLU A 9 19.41 -15.13 5.02
N SER A 10 20.43 -14.51 5.63
CA SER A 10 21.78 -14.44 5.07
C SER A 10 22.74 -15.51 5.57
N SER A 11 22.45 -16.16 6.69
CA SER A 11 23.24 -17.24 7.26
C SER A 11 22.99 -18.56 6.51
N PRO A 12 23.99 -19.17 5.87
CA PRO A 12 23.78 -20.43 5.16
C PRO A 12 23.30 -21.58 6.06
N GLU A 13 23.72 -21.59 7.33
CA GLU A 13 23.31 -22.60 8.31
C GLU A 13 21.84 -22.45 8.67
N GLU A 14 21.39 -21.22 8.88
CA GLU A 14 20.00 -20.89 9.22
C GLU A 14 19.07 -21.09 8.02
N VAL A 15 19.53 -20.80 6.80
CA VAL A 15 18.80 -21.12 5.56
C VAL A 15 18.56 -22.62 5.44
N LEU A 16 19.59 -23.44 5.65
CA LEU A 16 19.47 -24.91 5.58
C LEU A 16 18.50 -25.43 6.64
N PHE A 17 18.57 -24.92 7.85
CA PHE A 17 17.66 -25.29 8.93
C PHE A 17 16.21 -24.93 8.61
N LEU A 18 15.95 -23.70 8.11
CA LEU A 18 14.60 -23.30 7.70
C LEU A 18 14.09 -24.11 6.51
N GLN A 19 14.97 -24.51 5.58
CA GLN A 19 14.59 -25.41 4.49
C GLN A 19 14.09 -26.77 5.01
N GLU A 20 14.78 -27.36 5.98
CA GLU A 20 14.36 -28.62 6.60
C GLU A 20 13.02 -28.46 7.32
N VAL A 21 12.87 -27.43 8.17
CA VAL A 21 11.62 -27.16 8.89
C VAL A 21 10.44 -26.92 7.95
N LEU A 22 10.63 -26.15 6.89
CA LEU A 22 9.57 -25.87 5.90
C LEU A 22 9.24 -27.09 5.04
N ALA A 23 10.22 -27.95 4.73
CA ALA A 23 9.99 -29.21 4.03
C ALA A 23 9.17 -30.19 4.88
N ASP A 24 9.47 -30.28 6.19
CA ASP A 24 8.71 -31.09 7.14
C ASP A 24 7.27 -30.56 7.29
N LEU A 25 7.08 -29.24 7.26
CA LEU A 25 5.76 -28.60 7.27
C LEU A 25 4.95 -28.93 6.01
N ASP A 26 5.56 -28.95 4.83
CA ASP A 26 4.85 -29.27 3.58
C ASP A 26 4.36 -30.70 3.56
N GLY A 27 5.09 -31.64 4.17
CA GLY A 27 4.71 -33.05 4.33
C GLY A 27 3.64 -33.30 5.41
N SER A 28 3.41 -32.38 6.33
CA SER A 28 2.61 -32.58 7.54
C SER A 28 1.24 -31.95 7.46
N ARG A 29 0.18 -32.78 7.49
CA ARG A 29 -1.22 -32.29 7.63
C ARG A 29 -1.58 -31.93 9.08
N GLU A 30 -0.71 -32.18 10.01
CA GLU A 30 -0.97 -31.99 11.44
C GLU A 30 -0.87 -30.51 11.85
N TRP A 31 0.01 -29.75 11.21
CA TRP A 31 0.34 -28.37 11.58
C TRP A 31 -0.25 -27.32 10.65
N THR A 32 -0.67 -27.68 9.44
CA THR A 32 -1.09 -26.72 8.43
C THR A 32 -2.42 -27.02 7.80
N GLN A 33 -3.19 -25.99 7.47
CA GLN A 33 -4.38 -26.07 6.61
C GLN A 33 -3.98 -25.97 5.11
N TRP A 34 -2.70 -25.77 4.83
CA TRP A 34 -2.18 -25.65 3.48
C TRP A 34 -1.89 -27.03 2.89
N THR A 35 -2.20 -27.20 1.63
CA THR A 35 -1.98 -28.48 0.94
C THR A 35 -0.57 -28.58 0.36
N HIS A 36 0.12 -27.44 0.20
CA HIS A 36 1.46 -27.36 -0.34
C HIS A 36 2.10 -26.03 0.04
N LEU A 37 3.41 -26.03 0.33
CA LEU A 37 4.26 -24.88 0.56
C LEU A 37 5.19 -24.70 -0.64
N GLU A 38 5.13 -23.53 -1.28
CA GLU A 38 6.10 -23.10 -2.27
C GLU A 38 7.04 -22.10 -1.59
N THR A 39 8.28 -22.50 -1.34
CA THR A 39 9.26 -21.71 -0.59
C THR A 39 10.30 -21.10 -1.52
N LEU A 40 10.52 -19.81 -1.37
CA LEU A 40 11.55 -19.03 -2.04
C LEU A 40 12.55 -18.54 -0.98
N PHE A 41 13.81 -18.45 -1.33
CA PHE A 41 14.87 -18.00 -0.42
C PHE A 41 15.64 -16.85 -1.03
N ALA A 42 15.89 -15.81 -0.23
CA ALA A 42 16.76 -14.69 -0.55
C ALA A 42 17.85 -14.60 0.53
N THR A 43 19.12 -14.50 0.12
CA THR A 43 20.27 -14.47 1.02
C THR A 43 20.75 -13.04 1.33
N SER A 44 20.07 -12.04 0.81
CA SER A 44 20.34 -10.62 1.03
C SER A 44 19.09 -9.80 0.80
N TRP A 45 19.06 -8.57 1.35
CA TRP A 45 17.97 -7.64 1.07
C TRP A 45 17.85 -7.31 -0.43
N ALA A 46 18.98 -7.12 -1.11
CA ALA A 46 19.01 -6.82 -2.54
C ALA A 46 18.40 -7.93 -3.42
N GLU A 47 18.44 -9.18 -2.98
CA GLU A 47 17.79 -10.31 -3.63
C GLU A 47 16.29 -10.35 -3.28
N ALA A 48 15.97 -10.16 -2.00
CA ALA A 48 14.57 -10.10 -1.52
C ALA A 48 13.78 -9.00 -2.22
N GLU A 49 14.33 -7.81 -2.39
CA GLU A 49 13.69 -6.68 -3.06
C GLU A 49 13.25 -7.02 -4.50
N LYS A 50 14.09 -7.74 -5.24
CA LYS A 50 13.75 -8.19 -6.61
C LYS A 50 12.62 -9.21 -6.61
N MET A 51 12.64 -10.14 -5.66
CA MET A 51 11.59 -11.16 -5.53
C MET A 51 10.26 -10.52 -5.10
N LEU A 52 10.28 -9.61 -4.13
CA LEU A 52 9.11 -8.87 -3.66
C LEU A 52 8.43 -8.04 -4.77
N ALA A 53 9.21 -7.56 -5.75
CA ALA A 53 8.68 -6.79 -6.87
C ALA A 53 7.97 -7.64 -7.95
N VAL A 54 8.30 -8.94 -8.05
CA VAL A 54 7.85 -9.79 -9.18
C VAL A 54 6.94 -10.92 -8.71
N GLU A 55 7.21 -11.48 -7.53
CA GLU A 55 6.54 -12.67 -7.04
C GLU A 55 5.26 -12.33 -6.26
N ARG A 56 4.22 -13.15 -6.44
CA ARG A 56 3.04 -13.09 -5.57
C ARG A 56 3.30 -13.96 -4.34
N LEU A 57 3.42 -13.33 -3.21
CA LEU A 57 3.75 -13.96 -1.94
C LEU A 57 2.56 -13.88 -0.96
N ASP A 58 2.39 -14.94 -0.17
CA ASP A 58 1.36 -14.98 0.88
C ASP A 58 1.91 -14.56 2.24
N VAL A 59 3.21 -14.78 2.49
CA VAL A 59 3.89 -14.39 3.74
C VAL A 59 5.40 -14.31 3.53
N VAL A 60 6.05 -13.43 4.28
CA VAL A 60 7.51 -13.31 4.34
C VAL A 60 7.99 -13.69 5.75
N VAL A 61 9.03 -14.50 5.82
CA VAL A 61 9.82 -14.75 7.03
C VAL A 61 11.11 -13.96 6.85
N LEU A 62 11.32 -12.94 7.69
CA LEU A 62 12.36 -11.93 7.51
C LEU A 62 13.29 -11.90 8.71
N ASP A 63 14.55 -12.27 8.51
CA ASP A 63 15.58 -11.98 9.48
C ASP A 63 15.90 -10.47 9.50
N LEU A 64 16.09 -9.93 10.68
CA LEU A 64 16.41 -8.52 10.87
C LEU A 64 17.89 -8.23 10.58
N ASP A 65 18.79 -9.20 10.78
CA ASP A 65 20.25 -9.01 10.69
C ASP A 65 20.84 -9.64 9.42
N LEU A 66 20.48 -9.06 8.27
CA LEU A 66 21.02 -9.48 6.98
C LEU A 66 22.45 -8.94 6.76
N SER A 67 23.17 -9.57 5.83
CA SER A 67 24.56 -9.20 5.51
C SER A 67 24.69 -7.77 4.93
N ASP A 68 23.66 -7.26 4.28
CA ASP A 68 23.63 -5.96 3.60
C ASP A 68 22.72 -4.92 4.27
N VAL A 69 21.91 -5.31 5.25
CA VAL A 69 21.03 -4.44 6.04
C VAL A 69 20.79 -5.06 7.42
N GLN A 70 20.73 -4.25 8.49
CA GLN A 70 20.63 -4.77 9.85
C GLN A 70 19.56 -4.05 10.68
N GLY A 71 18.97 -4.79 11.63
CA GLY A 71 18.07 -4.32 12.66
C GLY A 71 16.79 -3.66 12.12
N PRO A 72 16.33 -2.57 12.73
CA PRO A 72 15.07 -1.92 12.33
C PRO A 72 15.05 -1.41 10.89
N ASP A 73 16.22 -1.17 10.27
CA ASP A 73 16.28 -0.67 8.91
C ASP A 73 15.87 -1.74 7.89
N THR A 74 16.08 -3.01 8.19
CA THR A 74 15.60 -4.15 7.39
C THR A 74 14.07 -4.10 7.29
N PHE A 75 13.39 -3.94 8.41
CA PHE A 75 11.93 -3.87 8.43
C PHE A 75 11.39 -2.59 7.79
N ARG A 76 12.05 -1.43 7.97
CA ARG A 76 11.64 -0.19 7.29
C ARG A 76 11.71 -0.30 5.77
N ARG A 77 12.77 -0.91 5.24
CA ARG A 77 12.88 -1.17 3.80
C ARG A 77 11.78 -2.10 3.33
N TYR A 78 11.51 -3.18 4.08
CA TYR A 78 10.41 -4.08 3.80
C TYR A 78 9.07 -3.35 3.71
N GLN A 79 8.75 -2.52 4.70
CA GLN A 79 7.51 -1.75 4.71
C GLN A 79 7.36 -0.80 3.52
N SER A 80 8.47 -0.23 3.05
CA SER A 80 8.43 0.73 1.94
C SER A 80 8.05 0.11 0.60
N ILE A 81 8.22 -1.21 0.42
CA ILE A 81 8.01 -1.89 -0.87
C ILE A 81 6.99 -3.02 -0.81
N ALA A 82 6.75 -3.61 0.34
CA ALA A 82 5.91 -4.81 0.49
C ALA A 82 4.95 -4.75 1.68
N ALA A 83 4.42 -3.56 2.02
CA ALA A 83 3.49 -3.37 3.14
C ALA A 83 2.19 -4.21 3.01
N ASP A 84 1.85 -4.65 1.81
CA ASP A 84 0.65 -5.46 1.52
C ASP A 84 0.90 -6.97 1.67
N VAL A 85 2.11 -7.40 1.97
CA VAL A 85 2.44 -8.80 2.26
C VAL A 85 2.66 -8.96 3.77
N PRO A 86 2.05 -9.96 4.44
CA PRO A 86 2.31 -10.17 5.86
C PRO A 86 3.73 -10.66 6.13
N VAL A 87 4.32 -10.23 7.27
CA VAL A 87 5.67 -10.58 7.66
C VAL A 87 5.74 -11.19 9.06
N VAL A 88 6.54 -12.24 9.19
CA VAL A 88 7.03 -12.78 10.46
C VAL A 88 8.49 -12.37 10.60
N LEU A 89 8.83 -11.65 11.66
CA LEU A 89 10.20 -11.24 11.95
C LEU A 89 10.93 -12.37 12.67
N MET A 90 12.18 -12.62 12.28
CA MET A 90 13.09 -13.48 13.01
C MET A 90 13.98 -12.62 13.88
N VAL A 91 14.12 -12.98 15.15
CA VAL A 91 15.00 -12.32 16.12
C VAL A 91 15.95 -13.34 16.74
N GLN A 92 17.19 -12.93 16.95
CA GLN A 92 18.27 -13.86 17.32
C GLN A 92 18.09 -14.41 18.75
N ASN A 93 17.61 -13.57 19.67
CA ASN A 93 17.51 -13.96 21.08
C ASN A 93 16.50 -13.09 21.83
N GLU A 94 16.22 -13.47 23.09
CA GLU A 94 15.27 -12.77 23.96
C GLU A 94 15.64 -11.31 24.27
N ALA A 95 16.90 -10.91 24.14
CA ALA A 95 17.29 -9.51 24.36
C ALA A 95 16.73 -8.56 23.28
N GLU A 96 16.33 -9.10 22.14
CA GLU A 96 15.73 -8.37 21.02
C GLU A 96 14.19 -8.31 21.09
N LEU A 97 13.56 -8.96 22.07
CA LEU A 97 12.11 -8.90 22.25
C LEU A 97 11.54 -7.47 22.31
N PRO A 98 12.18 -6.50 23.01
CA PRO A 98 11.69 -5.12 23.02
C PRO A 98 11.69 -4.49 21.62
N LEU A 99 12.66 -4.85 20.76
CA LEU A 99 12.72 -4.43 19.36
C LEU A 99 11.58 -5.08 18.56
N ALA A 100 11.41 -6.39 18.67
CA ALA A 100 10.34 -7.11 17.99
C ALA A 100 8.96 -6.55 18.37
N GLU A 101 8.70 -6.30 19.66
CA GLU A 101 7.46 -5.67 20.12
C GLU A 101 7.27 -4.25 19.54
N HIS A 102 8.36 -3.48 19.42
CA HIS A 102 8.30 -2.17 18.82
C HIS A 102 7.93 -2.26 17.33
N LEU A 103 8.52 -3.19 16.58
CA LEU A 103 8.23 -3.41 15.17
C LEU A 103 6.82 -3.98 14.93
N LEU A 104 6.28 -4.78 15.88
CA LEU A 104 4.86 -5.18 15.84
C LEU A 104 3.93 -3.96 15.90
N ARG A 105 4.24 -2.97 16.74
CA ARG A 105 3.47 -1.71 16.81
C ARG A 105 3.62 -0.87 15.53
N GLN A 106 4.71 -1.04 14.79
CA GLN A 106 4.94 -0.39 13.51
C GLN A 106 4.33 -1.13 12.32
N GLY A 107 3.72 -2.29 12.54
CA GLY A 107 2.95 -2.99 11.51
C GLY A 107 3.48 -4.36 11.09
N ALA A 108 4.52 -4.91 11.73
CA ALA A 108 4.84 -6.32 11.61
C ALA A 108 3.70 -7.17 12.19
N GLN A 109 3.45 -8.34 11.62
CA GLN A 109 2.30 -9.14 12.00
C GLN A 109 2.62 -10.12 13.12
N ASP A 110 3.79 -10.75 13.10
CA ASP A 110 4.25 -11.65 14.16
C ASP A 110 5.78 -11.69 14.21
N PHE A 111 6.35 -12.32 15.22
CA PHE A 111 7.78 -12.59 15.30
C PHE A 111 8.04 -13.97 15.90
N LEU A 112 9.25 -14.49 15.69
CA LEU A 112 9.74 -15.75 16.24
C LEU A 112 11.20 -15.59 16.66
N VAL A 113 11.54 -16.13 17.84
CA VAL A 113 12.93 -16.19 18.30
C VAL A 113 13.60 -17.43 17.72
N TRP A 114 14.85 -17.32 17.28
CA TRP A 114 15.56 -18.42 16.65
C TRP A 114 15.63 -19.69 17.50
N SER A 115 15.76 -19.55 18.81
CA SER A 115 15.73 -20.69 19.76
C SER A 115 14.43 -21.49 19.76
N ASP A 116 13.34 -20.87 19.32
CA ASP A 116 11.98 -21.44 19.35
C ASP A 116 11.53 -21.92 17.97
N VAL A 117 12.39 -21.83 16.95
CA VAL A 117 12.05 -22.24 15.60
C VAL A 117 11.90 -23.75 15.52
N ASP A 118 10.69 -24.19 15.21
CA ASP A 118 10.31 -25.57 14.93
C ASP A 118 9.05 -25.54 14.04
N CYS A 119 8.64 -26.67 13.50
CA CYS A 119 7.47 -26.80 12.63
C CYS A 119 6.22 -26.13 13.20
N ALA A 120 5.84 -26.43 14.45
CA ALA A 120 4.62 -25.91 15.05
C ALA A 120 4.67 -24.40 15.33
N PRO A 121 5.72 -23.84 15.97
CA PRO A 121 5.85 -22.39 16.16
C PRO A 121 5.88 -21.61 14.84
N LEU A 122 6.64 -22.06 13.82
CA LEU A 122 6.76 -21.39 12.54
C LEU A 122 5.41 -21.40 11.79
N ALA A 123 4.73 -22.56 11.71
CA ALA A 123 3.41 -22.66 11.11
C ALA A 123 2.39 -21.74 11.78
N ARG A 124 2.44 -21.66 13.13
CA ARG A 124 1.56 -20.77 13.90
C ARG A 124 1.86 -19.30 13.61
N ALA A 125 3.14 -18.91 13.60
CA ALA A 125 3.53 -17.53 13.33
C ALA A 125 3.10 -17.09 11.92
N MET A 126 3.36 -17.90 10.90
CA MET A 126 2.93 -17.62 9.53
C MET A 126 1.40 -17.49 9.43
N ARG A 127 0.65 -18.41 10.03
CA ARG A 127 -0.81 -18.33 10.04
C ARG A 127 -1.32 -17.08 10.76
N ASN A 128 -0.78 -16.77 11.93
CA ASN A 128 -1.13 -15.56 12.68
C ASN A 128 -0.84 -14.29 11.87
N ALA A 129 0.31 -14.25 11.19
CA ALA A 129 0.68 -13.13 10.35
C ALA A 129 -0.33 -12.93 9.21
N ILE A 130 -0.69 -14.00 8.50
CA ILE A 130 -1.68 -13.96 7.42
C ILE A 130 -3.06 -13.55 7.94
N ASP A 131 -3.53 -14.14 9.03
CA ASP A 131 -4.85 -13.85 9.59
C ASP A 131 -4.94 -12.41 10.12
N ARG A 132 -3.90 -11.93 10.83
CA ARG A 132 -3.82 -10.53 11.26
C ARG A 132 -3.81 -9.56 10.09
N HIS A 133 -3.02 -9.86 9.07
CA HIS A 133 -2.97 -9.01 7.88
C HIS A 133 -4.33 -8.93 7.19
N ARG A 134 -5.01 -10.08 6.98
CA ARG A 134 -6.36 -10.15 6.42
C ARG A 134 -7.38 -9.38 7.26
N LEU A 135 -7.31 -9.52 8.58
CA LEU A 135 -8.22 -8.79 9.48
C LEU A 135 -8.01 -7.28 9.41
N LEU A 136 -6.76 -6.83 9.39
CA LEU A 136 -6.42 -5.42 9.25
C LEU A 136 -6.83 -4.88 7.86
N ALA A 137 -6.60 -5.65 6.80
CA ALA A 137 -7.04 -5.31 5.44
C ALA A 137 -8.57 -5.22 5.37
N ALA A 138 -9.30 -6.19 5.95
CA ALA A 138 -10.76 -6.14 6.01
C ALA A 138 -11.27 -4.93 6.82
N THR A 139 -10.60 -4.59 7.92
CA THR A 139 -10.93 -3.39 8.71
C THR A 139 -10.64 -2.11 7.94
N ARG A 140 -9.54 -2.05 7.19
CA ARG A 140 -9.23 -0.92 6.30
C ARG A 140 -10.22 -0.81 5.15
N ALA A 141 -10.56 -1.93 4.51
CA ALA A 141 -11.56 -1.99 3.42
C ALA A 141 -12.97 -1.61 3.89
N THR A 142 -13.30 -1.80 5.18
CA THR A 142 -14.58 -1.32 5.75
C THR A 142 -14.51 0.13 6.22
N SER A 143 -13.33 0.71 6.36
CA SER A 143 -13.19 2.13 6.68
C SER A 143 -13.42 2.98 5.44
N MET A 144 -14.54 3.69 5.41
CA MET A 144 -14.84 4.67 4.34
C MET A 144 -13.93 5.91 4.38
N VAL A 145 -13.14 6.08 5.44
CA VAL A 145 -12.38 7.30 5.73
C VAL A 145 -10.91 6.96 5.95
N ASP A 146 -10.02 7.71 5.30
CA ASP A 146 -8.59 7.69 5.53
C ASP A 146 -8.25 8.35 6.88
N SER A 147 -7.51 7.66 7.73
CA SER A 147 -7.23 8.08 9.11
C SER A 147 -6.31 9.30 9.22
N LEU A 148 -5.47 9.56 8.20
CA LEU A 148 -4.56 10.71 8.20
C LEU A 148 -5.27 11.99 7.76
N THR A 149 -5.99 11.94 6.65
CA THR A 149 -6.56 13.11 5.99
C THR A 149 -8.03 13.35 6.32
N GLY A 150 -8.74 12.35 6.85
CA GLY A 150 -10.17 12.39 7.06
C GLY A 150 -10.99 12.47 5.75
N LEU A 151 -10.37 12.26 4.60
CA LEU A 151 -11.01 12.09 3.30
C LEU A 151 -11.50 10.65 3.13
N LEU A 152 -12.13 10.34 1.99
CA LEU A 152 -12.45 8.95 1.66
C LEU A 152 -11.15 8.11 1.57
N SER A 153 -11.26 6.85 1.97
CA SER A 153 -10.22 5.86 1.67
C SER A 153 -10.21 5.53 0.17
N ARG A 154 -9.12 4.94 -0.32
CA ARG A 154 -9.01 4.52 -1.73
C ARG A 154 -10.16 3.60 -2.14
N ASP A 155 -10.49 2.61 -1.32
CA ASP A 155 -11.53 1.63 -1.62
C ASP A 155 -12.92 2.27 -1.64
N ALA A 156 -13.19 3.17 -0.69
CA ALA A 156 -14.43 3.94 -0.67
C ALA A 156 -14.56 4.85 -1.89
N PHE A 157 -13.45 5.49 -2.30
CA PHE A 157 -13.41 6.33 -3.49
C PHE A 157 -13.72 5.54 -4.75
N LEU A 158 -13.04 4.39 -4.96
CA LEU A 158 -13.27 3.56 -6.14
C LEU A 158 -14.73 3.09 -6.23
N LEU A 159 -15.31 2.67 -5.10
CA LEU A 159 -16.71 2.26 -5.05
C LEU A 159 -17.68 3.39 -5.42
N LEU A 160 -17.47 4.58 -4.85
CA LEU A 160 -18.35 5.72 -5.08
C LEU A 160 -18.13 6.36 -6.46
N ALA A 161 -16.88 6.45 -6.91
CA ALA A 161 -16.58 6.98 -8.24
C ALA A 161 -17.09 6.05 -9.36
N GLU A 162 -17.10 4.73 -9.13
CA GLU A 162 -17.72 3.79 -10.06
C GLU A 162 -19.25 3.94 -10.11
N ARG A 163 -19.88 4.17 -8.97
CA ARG A 163 -21.31 4.55 -8.94
C ARG A 163 -21.56 5.83 -9.74
N ASP A 164 -20.73 6.85 -9.56
CA ASP A 164 -20.86 8.13 -10.25
C ASP A 164 -20.60 7.98 -11.76
N ARG A 165 -19.68 7.07 -12.17
CA ARG A 165 -19.47 6.70 -13.57
C ARG A 165 -20.74 6.11 -14.20
N HIS A 166 -21.43 5.21 -13.51
CA HIS A 166 -22.73 4.69 -13.98
C HIS A 166 -23.80 5.76 -14.08
N ILE A 167 -23.80 6.73 -13.17
CA ILE A 167 -24.71 7.89 -13.25
C ILE A 167 -24.35 8.73 -14.47
N ALA A 168 -23.06 9.03 -14.69
CA ALA A 168 -22.58 9.76 -15.86
C ALA A 168 -23.01 9.08 -17.15
N GLU A 169 -22.84 7.76 -17.24
CA GLU A 169 -23.25 6.96 -18.40
C GLU A 169 -24.75 7.04 -18.64
N SER A 170 -25.58 6.88 -17.60
CA SER A 170 -27.06 6.94 -17.72
C SER A 170 -27.57 8.32 -18.10
N MET A 171 -26.88 9.38 -17.70
CA MET A 171 -27.24 10.76 -17.95
C MET A 171 -26.53 11.36 -19.19
N HIS A 172 -25.70 10.57 -19.89
CA HIS A 172 -24.85 11.03 -21.00
C HIS A 172 -23.97 12.23 -20.63
N ARG A 173 -23.44 12.21 -19.40
CA ARG A 173 -22.52 13.22 -18.84
C ARG A 173 -21.11 12.65 -18.76
N ARG A 174 -20.14 13.54 -18.63
CA ARG A 174 -18.74 13.16 -18.40
C ARG A 174 -18.43 13.16 -16.90
N GLN A 175 -17.44 12.36 -16.51
CA GLN A 175 -16.88 12.37 -15.17
C GLN A 175 -15.42 12.80 -15.28
N LEU A 176 -15.04 13.81 -14.51
CA LEU A 176 -13.66 14.26 -14.37
C LEU A 176 -13.03 13.56 -13.20
N LEU A 177 -11.91 12.89 -13.43
CA LEU A 177 -11.02 12.37 -12.39
C LEU A 177 -9.75 13.21 -12.36
N VAL A 178 -9.41 13.72 -11.17
CA VAL A 178 -8.20 14.50 -10.95
C VAL A 178 -7.35 13.79 -9.91
N LEU A 179 -6.10 13.58 -10.24
CA LEU A 179 -5.07 13.17 -9.28
C LEU A 179 -4.32 14.40 -8.82
N ALA A 180 -4.06 14.48 -7.52
CA ALA A 180 -3.35 15.60 -6.91
C ALA A 180 -2.15 15.09 -6.12
N GLU A 181 -0.99 15.68 -6.36
CA GLU A 181 0.25 15.38 -5.66
C GLU A 181 0.76 16.65 -4.97
N PRO A 182 0.82 16.67 -3.61
CA PRO A 182 1.45 17.75 -2.88
C PRO A 182 2.94 17.81 -3.19
N ARG A 183 3.46 18.97 -3.59
CA ARG A 183 4.88 19.12 -3.89
C ARG A 183 5.67 19.27 -2.61
N THR A 184 6.38 18.23 -2.31
CA THR A 184 7.06 18.11 -1.05
C THR A 184 8.55 18.38 -1.16
N GLY A 185 9.04 19.33 -0.35
CA GLY A 185 10.44 19.36 0.07
C GLY A 185 10.63 18.60 1.38
N ALA A 186 9.74 17.67 1.70
CA ALA A 186 9.74 16.93 2.96
C ALA A 186 10.99 16.07 3.09
N ARG A 187 11.65 16.19 4.25
CA ARG A 187 12.88 15.47 4.57
C ARG A 187 12.62 14.17 5.35
N ASP A 188 11.42 14.03 5.89
CA ASP A 188 11.00 12.89 6.69
C ASP A 188 9.51 12.57 6.47
N GLU A 189 9.06 11.44 7.01
CA GLU A 189 7.69 10.95 6.89
C GLU A 189 6.69 11.88 7.58
N HIS A 190 7.03 12.39 8.74
CA HIS A 190 6.15 13.29 9.49
C HIS A 190 5.86 14.59 8.71
N GLN A 191 6.86 15.16 8.05
CA GLN A 191 6.67 16.33 7.19
C GLN A 191 5.82 16.00 5.96
N ARG A 192 5.96 14.80 5.39
CA ARG A 192 5.09 14.34 4.28
C ARG A 192 3.63 14.22 4.73
N ASP A 193 3.40 13.66 5.90
CA ASP A 193 2.05 13.52 6.45
C ASP A 193 1.39 14.87 6.71
N LEU A 194 2.11 15.82 7.28
CA LEU A 194 1.60 17.20 7.48
C LEU A 194 1.24 17.87 6.15
N GLN A 195 2.10 17.75 5.14
CA GLN A 195 1.82 18.31 3.82
C GLN A 195 0.63 17.63 3.13
N MET A 196 0.44 16.34 3.36
CA MET A 196 -0.72 15.61 2.85
C MET A 196 -2.02 16.08 3.51
N VAL A 197 -2.01 16.34 4.82
CA VAL A 197 -3.15 16.91 5.55
C VAL A 197 -3.47 18.32 5.05
N ASP A 198 -2.46 19.16 4.92
CA ASP A 198 -2.63 20.53 4.39
C ASP A 198 -3.23 20.51 2.97
N ALA A 199 -2.71 19.65 2.10
CA ALA A 199 -3.23 19.52 0.73
C ALA A 199 -4.68 19.00 0.71
N ALA A 200 -5.02 18.07 1.60
CA ALA A 200 -6.38 17.56 1.74
C ALA A 200 -7.35 18.67 2.17
N GLU A 201 -6.98 19.53 3.12
CA GLU A 201 -7.77 20.67 3.55
C GLU A 201 -7.95 21.69 2.41
N GLN A 202 -6.89 21.97 1.67
CA GLN A 202 -6.96 22.87 0.53
C GLN A 202 -7.91 22.34 -0.55
N LEU A 203 -7.76 21.08 -0.95
CA LEU A 203 -8.65 20.47 -1.93
C LEU A 203 -10.09 20.44 -1.46
N ARG A 204 -10.33 20.17 -0.18
CA ARG A 204 -11.68 20.22 0.41
C ARG A 204 -12.31 21.62 0.33
N SER A 205 -11.49 22.67 0.42
CA SER A 205 -11.99 24.06 0.33
C SER A 205 -12.43 24.47 -1.08
N ILE A 206 -11.94 23.78 -2.11
CA ILE A 206 -12.18 24.07 -3.54
C ILE A 206 -13.21 23.13 -4.15
N ALA A 207 -13.32 21.92 -3.64
CA ALA A 207 -14.25 20.91 -4.12
C ALA A 207 -15.71 21.31 -3.83
N GLY A 208 -16.60 20.95 -4.74
CA GLY A 208 -18.03 21.09 -4.55
C GLY A 208 -18.58 20.12 -3.50
N ALA A 209 -19.78 20.39 -3.03
CA ALA A 209 -20.43 19.55 -2.01
C ALA A 209 -20.74 18.12 -2.46
N THR A 210 -20.78 17.89 -3.77
CA THR A 210 -21.07 16.59 -4.40
C THR A 210 -19.81 15.86 -4.87
N ASP A 211 -18.65 16.52 -4.82
CA ASP A 211 -17.41 15.96 -5.31
C ASP A 211 -16.85 14.93 -4.33
N LEU A 212 -16.29 13.85 -4.86
CA LEU A 212 -15.62 12.84 -4.06
C LEU A 212 -14.16 13.24 -3.90
N LEU A 213 -13.69 13.30 -2.65
CA LEU A 213 -12.29 13.53 -2.32
C LEU A 213 -11.75 12.35 -1.54
N ALA A 214 -10.57 11.85 -1.92
CA ALA A 214 -9.97 10.69 -1.29
C ALA A 214 -8.44 10.79 -1.22
N ARG A 215 -7.86 10.03 -0.30
CA ARG A 215 -6.47 9.65 -0.34
C ARG A 215 -6.35 8.29 -1.03
N VAL A 216 -5.71 8.25 -2.19
CA VAL A 216 -5.62 7.05 -3.03
C VAL A 216 -4.23 6.41 -3.03
N GLY A 217 -3.26 7.03 -2.37
CA GLY A 217 -1.88 6.53 -2.26
C GLY A 217 -1.08 7.26 -1.20
N LEU A 218 0.18 6.88 -1.04
CA LEU A 218 1.09 7.51 -0.08
C LEU A 218 1.29 9.00 -0.36
N ALA A 219 1.38 9.37 -1.64
CA ALA A 219 1.63 10.73 -2.09
C ALA A 219 0.46 11.34 -2.88
N HIS A 220 -0.65 10.62 -3.05
CA HIS A 220 -1.71 11.01 -3.98
C HIS A 220 -3.05 11.18 -3.31
N LEU A 221 -3.70 12.30 -3.64
CA LEU A 221 -5.12 12.54 -3.41
C LEU A 221 -5.86 12.43 -4.74
N ALA A 222 -7.14 12.11 -4.70
CA ALA A 222 -7.99 12.05 -5.88
C ALA A 222 -9.27 12.84 -5.69
N ILE A 223 -9.75 13.42 -6.78
CA ILE A 223 -11.04 14.10 -6.85
C ILE A 223 -11.84 13.47 -7.99
N SER A 224 -13.10 13.17 -7.75
CA SER A 224 -14.05 12.80 -8.80
C SER A 224 -15.20 13.80 -8.84
N VAL A 225 -15.46 14.34 -10.02
CA VAL A 225 -16.50 15.33 -10.26
C VAL A 225 -17.33 14.91 -11.46
N LEU A 226 -18.65 14.98 -11.32
CA LEU A 226 -19.56 14.87 -12.47
C LEU A 226 -19.73 16.24 -13.12
N ASP A 227 -19.56 16.33 -14.44
CA ASP A 227 -19.89 17.56 -15.15
C ASP A 227 -21.39 17.87 -15.02
N SER A 228 -21.72 19.13 -15.18
CA SER A 228 -23.08 19.61 -15.07
C SER A 228 -23.46 20.48 -16.27
N ASP A 229 -24.74 20.75 -16.42
CA ASP A 229 -25.21 21.69 -17.46
C ASP A 229 -24.71 23.12 -17.24
N LYS A 230 -24.08 23.39 -16.09
CA LYS A 230 -23.57 24.72 -15.72
C LYS A 230 -22.07 24.86 -15.85
N GLU A 231 -21.32 23.76 -15.76
CA GLU A 231 -19.86 23.78 -15.76
C GLU A 231 -19.34 22.48 -16.39
N SER A 232 -18.50 22.61 -17.39
CA SER A 232 -17.88 21.47 -18.08
C SER A 232 -16.68 20.90 -17.31
N ALA A 233 -16.24 19.69 -17.66
CA ALA A 233 -15.06 19.08 -17.06
C ALA A 233 -13.81 19.95 -17.19
N GLU A 234 -13.64 20.62 -18.32
CA GLU A 234 -12.51 21.52 -18.62
C GLU A 234 -12.55 22.78 -17.73
N GLU A 235 -13.72 23.37 -17.53
CA GLU A 235 -13.88 24.54 -16.67
C GLU A 235 -13.65 24.18 -15.20
N ILE A 236 -14.16 23.03 -14.76
CA ILE A 236 -13.90 22.49 -13.42
C ILE A 236 -12.40 22.28 -13.20
N PHE A 237 -11.72 21.63 -14.16
CA PHE A 237 -10.28 21.40 -14.04
C PHE A 237 -9.49 22.70 -13.99
N ALA A 238 -9.82 23.68 -14.85
CA ALA A 238 -9.15 24.99 -14.86
C ALA A 238 -9.28 25.71 -13.49
N ARG A 239 -10.45 25.65 -12.89
CA ARG A 239 -10.72 26.23 -11.54
C ARG A 239 -9.92 25.51 -10.46
N LEU A 240 -9.85 24.18 -10.51
CA LEU A 240 -9.03 23.38 -9.58
C LEU A 240 -7.55 23.68 -9.73
N GLN A 241 -7.07 23.78 -10.98
CA GLN A 241 -5.67 24.10 -11.30
C GLN A 241 -5.24 25.46 -10.78
N GLU A 242 -6.04 26.51 -11.00
CA GLU A 242 -5.75 27.86 -10.50
C GLU A 242 -5.56 27.90 -8.99
N SER A 243 -6.35 27.13 -8.27
CA SER A 243 -6.24 27.05 -6.82
C SER A 243 -5.08 26.18 -6.37
N ALA A 244 -4.88 25.03 -7.00
CA ALA A 244 -3.79 24.09 -6.68
C ALA A 244 -2.40 24.73 -6.88
N ASP A 245 -2.25 25.56 -7.91
CA ASP A 245 -1.00 26.26 -8.20
C ASP A 245 -0.60 27.20 -7.04
N LYS A 246 -1.57 27.87 -6.40
CA LYS A 246 -1.34 28.73 -5.24
C LYS A 246 -0.81 27.95 -4.03
N HIS A 247 -1.18 26.67 -3.93
CA HIS A 247 -0.82 25.78 -2.81
C HIS A 247 0.28 24.78 -3.17
N ARG A 248 0.89 24.91 -4.35
CA ARG A 248 1.97 24.03 -4.82
C ARG A 248 1.54 22.55 -4.89
N ILE A 249 0.33 22.30 -5.32
CA ILE A 249 -0.20 20.97 -5.58
C ILE A 249 -0.18 20.74 -7.08
N ALA A 250 0.47 19.67 -7.54
CA ALA A 250 0.42 19.25 -8.93
C ALA A 250 -0.92 18.54 -9.19
N LEU A 251 -1.56 18.83 -10.31
CA LEU A 251 -2.76 18.14 -10.75
C LEU A 251 -2.52 17.46 -12.09
N GLY A 252 -3.09 16.26 -12.24
CA GLY A 252 -3.26 15.58 -13.50
C GLY A 252 -4.70 15.12 -13.64
N ALA A 253 -5.25 15.11 -14.84
CA ALA A 253 -6.65 14.84 -15.06
C ALA A 253 -6.91 13.79 -16.15
N ALA A 254 -7.99 13.05 -15.97
CA ALA A 254 -8.59 12.21 -17.00
C ALA A 254 -10.11 12.40 -17.02
N VAL A 255 -10.70 12.35 -18.23
CA VAL A 255 -12.13 12.53 -18.39
C VAL A 255 -12.74 11.23 -18.91
N TYR A 256 -13.69 10.70 -18.16
CA TYR A 256 -14.56 9.63 -18.64
C TYR A 256 -15.58 10.20 -19.62
N ASP A 257 -15.63 9.61 -20.81
CA ASP A 257 -16.61 9.92 -21.84
C ASP A 257 -17.47 8.68 -22.09
N PRO A 258 -18.79 8.75 -21.92
CA PRO A 258 -19.70 7.64 -22.22
C PRO A 258 -19.60 7.08 -23.64
N HIS A 259 -19.13 7.88 -24.61
CA HIS A 259 -18.90 7.44 -25.98
C HIS A 259 -17.58 6.66 -26.16
N ARG A 260 -16.69 6.69 -25.16
CA ARG A 260 -15.42 5.96 -25.12
C ARG A 260 -15.23 5.34 -23.73
N PRO A 261 -16.00 4.29 -23.40
CA PRO A 261 -15.99 3.73 -22.05
C PRO A 261 -14.60 3.21 -21.68
N MET A 262 -14.16 3.58 -20.51
CA MET A 262 -12.90 3.18 -19.89
C MET A 262 -13.17 2.85 -18.42
N ASP A 263 -12.44 1.88 -17.87
CA ASP A 263 -12.57 1.60 -16.45
C ASP A 263 -11.86 2.67 -15.59
N LEU A 264 -12.22 2.69 -14.32
CA LEU A 264 -11.77 3.71 -13.39
C LEU A 264 -10.26 3.62 -13.08
N GLU A 265 -9.68 2.42 -13.12
CA GLU A 265 -8.24 2.23 -12.87
C GLU A 265 -7.42 2.83 -14.01
N HIS A 266 -7.81 2.59 -15.25
CA HIS A 266 -7.16 3.22 -16.40
C HIS A 266 -7.32 4.75 -16.42
N LEU A 267 -8.46 5.28 -15.95
CA LEU A 267 -8.63 6.73 -15.82
C LEU A 267 -7.68 7.31 -14.76
N LEU A 268 -7.48 6.62 -13.65
CA LEU A 268 -6.51 7.05 -12.63
C LEU A 268 -5.07 6.96 -13.15
N GLU A 269 -4.73 5.93 -13.94
CA GLU A 269 -3.43 5.84 -14.60
C GLU A 269 -3.21 6.98 -15.60
N GLN A 270 -4.21 7.33 -16.39
CA GLN A 270 -4.13 8.48 -17.31
C GLN A 270 -3.95 9.80 -16.56
N ALA A 271 -4.69 10.01 -15.47
CA ALA A 271 -4.52 11.19 -14.62
C ALA A 271 -3.11 11.24 -13.99
N ALA A 272 -2.53 10.08 -13.65
CA ALA A 272 -1.16 10.01 -13.15
C ALA A 272 -0.12 10.36 -14.23
N LEU A 273 -0.33 9.94 -15.46
CA LEU A 273 0.54 10.31 -16.58
C LEU A 273 0.44 11.80 -16.92
N ASP A 274 -0.71 12.41 -16.68
CA ASP A 274 -0.95 13.85 -16.90
C ASP A 274 -0.45 14.74 -15.73
N LEU A 275 0.00 14.15 -14.63
CA LEU A 275 0.62 14.87 -13.51
C LEU A 275 1.88 15.61 -14.00
N HIS A 276 1.70 16.87 -14.41
CA HIS A 276 2.79 17.68 -14.92
C HIS A 276 3.66 18.22 -13.77
N PRO A 277 5.00 18.13 -13.89
CA PRO A 277 5.86 18.86 -12.98
C PRO A 277 5.60 20.35 -13.17
N LEU A 278 5.18 21.09 -12.11
CA LEU A 278 5.18 22.55 -12.13
C LEU A 278 6.57 22.99 -12.57
N THR A 279 6.66 23.71 -13.68
CA THR A 279 7.89 24.41 -14.09
C THR A 279 8.37 25.23 -12.91
N ALA A 280 9.63 25.01 -12.50
CA ALA A 280 10.25 25.83 -11.49
C ALA A 280 10.11 27.30 -11.92
N ALA A 281 9.30 28.07 -11.19
CA ALA A 281 9.33 29.50 -11.33
C ALA A 281 10.73 29.98 -10.92
N ASN A 282 11.45 30.56 -11.87
CA ASN A 282 12.74 31.27 -11.69
C ASN A 282 12.62 32.33 -10.62
#